data_7c1b5b4466afd917153114c8dad37e77
#
_entry.id   7c1b5b4466afd917153114c8dad37e77
#
_cell.length_a   1.000
_cell.length_b   1.000
_cell.length_c   1.000
_cell.angle_alpha   90.00
_cell.angle_beta   90.00
_cell.angle_gamma   90.00
#
_symmetry.space_group_name_H-M   'P 1'
#
loop_
_entity.id
_entity.type
_entity.pdbx_description
1 polymer ?
#
loop_
_entity_poly.entity_id
_entity_poly.type
_entity_poly.pdbx_seq_one_letter_code
_entity_poly.pdbx_strand_id
1 'polypeptide(L)'
;MQILTLITALPGAVAQGLIWGIMAIGVYITFRILDIADLTVDGTICTGAAVCIMMMLSGHNVWISMLAATLAGMLAGLATGIFHTFMGIPAILAGILTQLSLYSVNLKIMGKANQAINVDKYNLLVSLRHIKNESLSKNTIFIVAVMCILLIAILYWFFGTELGCSLRATGCNPNMSRAQGINTNMNKVLGLMISNGLVGLSSALLAQYQGFADVNMGRGSIVIGLAAVIIGEAIFGRIFRNFALRLLAVIFGSILYYLVLQIVIWMGIDTDLLKMLSALVVAFFLAFPYWKGKYFTKAKQGGK
;
A
#
# COMPACT_ATOMS: atom_id res chain seq x y z
N MET A 1 -17.77 23.53 18.81
CA MET A 1 -18.27 22.25 18.28
C MET A 1 -17.38 21.66 17.18
N GLN A 2 -16.93 22.44 16.20
CA GLN A 2 -16.13 21.96 15.06
C GLN A 2 -14.76 21.33 15.41
N ILE A 3 -14.01 21.87 16.37
CA ILE A 3 -12.68 21.31 16.74
C ILE A 3 -12.81 19.96 17.44
N LEU A 4 -13.86 19.76 18.24
CA LEU A 4 -14.10 18.48 18.92
C LEU A 4 -14.39 17.35 17.93
N THR A 5 -15.09 17.63 16.83
CA THR A 5 -15.35 16.66 15.75
C THR A 5 -14.08 16.26 15.02
N LEU A 6 -13.13 17.19 14.82
CA LEU A 6 -11.82 16.88 14.24
C LEU A 6 -11.04 15.92 15.16
N ILE A 7 -10.93 16.25 16.46
CA ILE A 7 -10.18 15.43 17.43
C ILE A 7 -10.77 14.01 17.51
N THR A 8 -12.10 13.87 17.44
CA THR A 8 -12.74 12.54 17.47
C THR A 8 -12.58 11.75 16.17
N ALA A 9 -12.26 12.39 15.05
CA ALA A 9 -12.05 11.75 13.75
C ALA A 9 -10.57 11.37 13.49
N LEU A 10 -9.60 12.01 14.17
CA LEU A 10 -8.17 11.73 14.01
C LEU A 10 -7.78 10.26 14.23
N PRO A 11 -8.27 9.55 15.27
CA PRO A 11 -7.93 8.14 15.45
C PRO A 11 -8.34 7.28 14.25
N GLY A 12 -9.48 7.58 13.59
CA GLY A 12 -9.91 6.91 12.37
C GLY A 12 -8.93 7.12 11.21
N ALA A 13 -8.46 8.36 11.03
CA ALA A 13 -7.46 8.68 10.03
C ALA A 13 -6.13 7.97 10.27
N VAL A 14 -5.69 7.86 11.54
CA VAL A 14 -4.48 7.12 11.90
C VAL A 14 -4.63 5.63 11.60
N ALA A 15 -5.76 5.01 11.97
CA ALA A 15 -6.03 3.60 11.68
C ALA A 15 -6.02 3.33 10.16
N GLN A 16 -6.69 4.18 9.39
CA GLN A 16 -6.71 4.09 7.94
C GLN A 16 -5.31 4.31 7.35
N GLY A 17 -4.57 5.29 7.85
CA GLY A 17 -3.18 5.54 7.46
C GLY A 17 -2.26 4.35 7.70
N LEU A 18 -2.41 3.65 8.83
CA LEU A 18 -1.65 2.43 9.12
C LEU A 18 -1.98 1.28 8.14
N ILE A 19 -3.26 1.05 7.84
CA ILE A 19 -3.70 0.01 6.89
C ILE A 19 -3.12 0.29 5.51
N TRP A 20 -3.26 1.51 5.01
CA TRP A 20 -2.70 1.93 3.73
C TRP A 20 -1.16 1.99 3.76
N GLY A 21 -0.55 2.14 4.91
CA GLY A 21 0.89 2.06 5.11
C GLY A 21 1.46 0.68 4.73
N ILE A 22 0.72 -0.40 5.00
CA ILE A 22 1.10 -1.75 4.56
C ILE A 22 1.12 -1.84 3.03
N MET A 23 0.10 -1.31 2.37
CA MET A 23 0.07 -1.21 0.91
C MET A 23 1.22 -0.35 0.37
N ALA A 24 1.49 0.79 1.01
CA ALA A 24 2.57 1.69 0.61
C ALA A 24 3.96 1.03 0.75
N ILE A 25 4.15 0.11 1.72
CA ILE A 25 5.38 -0.71 1.79
C ILE A 25 5.47 -1.62 0.55
N GLY A 26 4.37 -2.22 0.10
CA GLY A 26 4.33 -2.98 -1.16
C GLY A 26 4.78 -2.11 -2.34
N VAL A 27 4.18 -0.93 -2.49
CA VAL A 27 4.56 0.04 -3.53
C VAL A 27 6.03 0.49 -3.40
N TYR A 28 6.55 0.64 -2.18
CA TYR A 28 7.96 0.95 -1.95
C TYR A 28 8.89 -0.13 -2.51
N ILE A 29 8.52 -1.40 -2.39
CA ILE A 29 9.32 -2.51 -2.93
C ILE A 29 9.38 -2.45 -4.45
N THR A 30 8.26 -2.24 -5.13
CA THR A 30 8.24 -2.17 -6.60
C THR A 30 8.88 -0.88 -7.11
N PHE A 31 8.49 0.25 -6.59
CA PHE A 31 8.90 1.56 -7.09
C PHE A 31 10.34 1.93 -6.70
N ARG A 32 10.74 1.67 -5.43
CA ARG A 32 12.03 2.14 -4.90
C ARG A 32 13.12 1.09 -4.93
N ILE A 33 12.77 -0.19 -4.70
CA ILE A 33 13.76 -1.27 -4.66
C ILE A 33 13.97 -1.86 -6.05
N LEU A 34 12.90 -2.16 -6.80
CA LEU A 34 12.99 -2.79 -8.12
C LEU A 34 13.03 -1.80 -9.28
N ASP A 35 12.72 -0.54 -9.06
CA ASP A 35 12.56 0.50 -10.09
C ASP A 35 11.54 0.10 -11.18
N ILE A 36 10.43 -0.48 -10.76
CA ILE A 36 9.32 -0.94 -11.62
C ILE A 36 8.05 -0.20 -11.24
N ALA A 37 7.41 0.48 -12.19
CA ALA A 37 6.09 1.06 -12.02
C ALA A 37 5.03 -0.05 -12.15
N ASP A 38 4.45 -0.47 -11.02
CA ASP A 38 3.46 -1.55 -10.95
C ASP A 38 2.04 -1.01 -10.77
N LEU A 39 1.28 -0.96 -11.86
CA LEU A 39 -0.14 -0.54 -11.84
C LEU A 39 -1.10 -1.68 -11.44
N THR A 40 -0.60 -2.88 -11.20
CA THR A 40 -1.41 -4.03 -10.75
C THR A 40 -2.04 -3.76 -9.38
N VAL A 41 -1.40 -2.92 -8.56
CA VAL A 41 -1.82 -2.54 -7.20
C VAL A 41 -3.30 -2.18 -7.14
N ASP A 42 -3.80 -1.37 -8.08
CA ASP A 42 -5.19 -0.95 -8.14
C ASP A 42 -6.16 -2.15 -8.28
N GLY A 43 -5.79 -3.15 -9.08
CA GLY A 43 -6.56 -4.40 -9.21
C GLY A 43 -6.42 -5.31 -8.00
N THR A 44 -5.20 -5.43 -7.47
CA THR A 44 -4.88 -6.32 -6.34
C THR A 44 -5.61 -5.92 -5.06
N ILE A 45 -5.81 -4.61 -4.80
CA ILE A 45 -6.61 -4.14 -3.66
C ILE A 45 -8.04 -4.69 -3.75
N CYS A 46 -8.66 -4.60 -4.91
CA CYS A 46 -10.00 -5.16 -5.10
C CYS A 46 -10.00 -6.69 -4.91
N THR A 47 -8.97 -7.38 -5.44
CA THR A 47 -8.87 -8.85 -5.36
C THR A 47 -8.70 -9.32 -3.92
N GLY A 48 -7.79 -8.72 -3.15
CA GLY A 48 -7.59 -9.11 -1.76
C GLY A 48 -8.82 -8.85 -0.90
N ALA A 49 -9.51 -7.72 -1.11
CA ALA A 49 -10.76 -7.40 -0.44
C ALA A 49 -11.86 -8.40 -0.79
N ALA A 50 -12.04 -8.72 -2.09
CA ALA A 50 -13.04 -9.66 -2.58
C ALA A 50 -12.83 -11.06 -1.99
N VAL A 51 -11.60 -11.59 -2.07
CA VAL A 51 -11.25 -12.91 -1.54
C VAL A 51 -11.47 -12.96 -0.03
N CYS A 52 -11.00 -11.96 0.71
CA CYS A 52 -11.17 -11.92 2.17
C CYS A 52 -12.65 -11.96 2.57
N ILE A 53 -13.47 -11.06 2.02
CA ILE A 53 -14.90 -10.97 2.35
C ILE A 53 -15.65 -12.24 1.94
N MET A 54 -15.41 -12.78 0.74
CA MET A 54 -16.10 -14.00 0.29
C MET A 54 -15.74 -15.22 1.12
N MET A 55 -14.48 -15.37 1.53
CA MET A 55 -14.08 -16.46 2.44
C MET A 55 -14.72 -16.33 3.82
N MET A 56 -14.81 -15.09 4.36
CA MET A 56 -15.49 -14.86 5.63
C MET A 56 -16.99 -15.16 5.54
N LEU A 57 -17.65 -14.76 4.45
CA LEU A 57 -19.06 -15.09 4.20
C LEU A 57 -19.29 -16.59 4.08
N SER A 58 -18.32 -17.35 3.57
CA SER A 58 -18.33 -18.81 3.53
C SER A 58 -18.06 -19.48 4.86
N GLY A 59 -17.88 -18.72 5.96
CA GLY A 59 -17.70 -19.22 7.33
C GLY A 59 -16.25 -19.54 7.72
N HIS A 60 -15.26 -19.16 6.91
CA HIS A 60 -13.86 -19.35 7.26
C HIS A 60 -13.38 -18.34 8.30
N ASN A 61 -12.33 -18.73 9.05
CA ASN A 61 -11.70 -17.86 10.03
C ASN A 61 -11.04 -16.65 9.37
N VAL A 62 -11.05 -15.50 10.04
CA VAL A 62 -10.45 -14.24 9.60
C VAL A 62 -8.98 -14.39 9.20
N TRP A 63 -8.19 -15.14 9.96
CA TRP A 63 -6.77 -15.37 9.65
C TRP A 63 -6.55 -16.13 8.35
N ILE A 64 -7.38 -17.17 8.10
CA ILE A 64 -7.34 -17.94 6.85
C ILE A 64 -7.76 -17.06 5.69
N SER A 65 -8.79 -16.23 5.87
CA SER A 65 -9.26 -15.29 4.84
C SER A 65 -8.20 -14.25 4.49
N MET A 66 -7.45 -13.75 5.47
CA MET A 66 -6.34 -12.81 5.25
C MET A 66 -5.16 -13.49 4.52
N LEU A 67 -4.81 -14.73 4.90
CA LEU A 67 -3.78 -15.49 4.19
C LEU A 67 -4.17 -15.74 2.73
N ALA A 68 -5.42 -16.14 2.50
CA ALA A 68 -5.92 -16.33 1.13
C ALA A 68 -5.89 -15.05 0.31
N ALA A 69 -6.24 -13.89 0.90
CA ALA A 69 -6.15 -12.60 0.25
C ALA A 69 -4.69 -12.22 -0.09
N THR A 70 -3.76 -12.52 0.81
CA THR A 70 -2.32 -12.32 0.57
C THR A 70 -1.83 -13.17 -0.59
N LEU A 71 -2.20 -14.47 -0.60
CA LEU A 71 -1.85 -15.39 -1.69
C LEU A 71 -2.47 -14.97 -3.03
N ALA A 72 -3.73 -14.50 -3.03
CA ALA A 72 -4.37 -13.97 -4.22
C ALA A 72 -3.64 -12.73 -4.76
N GLY A 73 -3.18 -11.85 -3.87
CA GLY A 73 -2.31 -10.73 -4.23
C GLY A 73 -0.97 -11.19 -4.84
N MET A 74 -0.33 -12.20 -4.23
CA MET A 74 0.91 -12.78 -4.78
C MET A 74 0.71 -13.36 -6.18
N LEU A 75 -0.42 -14.03 -6.44
CA LEU A 75 -0.77 -14.54 -7.76
C LEU A 75 -1.01 -13.43 -8.80
N ALA A 76 -1.61 -12.31 -8.37
CA ALA A 76 -1.74 -11.13 -9.23
C ALA A 76 -0.36 -10.56 -9.62
N GLY A 77 0.54 -10.43 -8.64
CA GLY A 77 1.93 -10.02 -8.88
C GLY A 77 2.71 -11.01 -9.75
N LEU A 78 2.46 -12.31 -9.58
CA LEU A 78 3.03 -13.36 -10.45
C LEU A 78 2.60 -13.17 -11.91
N ALA A 79 1.30 -12.95 -12.16
CA ALA A 79 0.77 -12.74 -13.51
C ALA A 79 1.43 -11.54 -14.19
N THR A 80 1.53 -10.39 -13.48
CA THR A 80 2.23 -9.19 -13.98
C THR A 80 3.71 -9.48 -14.23
N GLY A 81 4.35 -10.21 -13.30
CA GLY A 81 5.74 -10.60 -13.44
C GLY A 81 5.99 -11.46 -14.69
N ILE A 82 5.12 -12.42 -14.98
CA ILE A 82 5.18 -13.25 -16.17
C ILE A 82 5.00 -12.40 -17.44
N PHE A 83 3.99 -11.52 -17.48
CA PHE A 83 3.78 -10.63 -18.62
C PHE A 83 4.99 -9.74 -18.88
N HIS A 84 5.60 -9.20 -17.83
CA HIS A 84 6.76 -8.34 -17.97
C HIS A 84 8.04 -9.09 -18.36
N THR A 85 8.33 -10.24 -17.73
CA THR A 85 9.65 -10.89 -17.86
C THR A 85 9.69 -11.94 -18.97
N PHE A 86 8.64 -12.76 -19.13
CA PHE A 86 8.60 -13.84 -20.13
C PHE A 86 8.01 -13.38 -21.46
N MET A 87 6.97 -12.52 -21.43
CA MET A 87 6.35 -12.01 -22.63
C MET A 87 7.00 -10.71 -23.15
N GLY A 88 7.93 -10.11 -22.37
CA GLY A 88 8.63 -8.90 -22.74
C GLY A 88 7.75 -7.62 -22.78
N ILE A 89 6.56 -7.67 -22.17
CA ILE A 89 5.64 -6.53 -22.15
C ILE A 89 6.21 -5.45 -21.22
N PRO A 90 6.18 -4.15 -21.60
CA PRO A 90 6.57 -3.06 -20.71
C PRO A 90 5.84 -3.12 -19.37
N ALA A 91 6.54 -2.87 -18.25
CA ALA A 91 6.01 -3.09 -16.90
C ALA A 91 4.68 -2.38 -16.64
N ILE A 92 4.56 -1.12 -17.07
CA ILE A 92 3.33 -0.32 -16.93
C ILE A 92 2.16 -1.01 -17.66
N LEU A 93 2.39 -1.45 -18.89
CA LEU A 93 1.36 -2.12 -19.69
C LEU A 93 0.99 -3.48 -19.12
N ALA A 94 1.97 -4.26 -18.63
CA ALA A 94 1.73 -5.53 -17.96
C ALA A 94 0.83 -5.35 -16.72
N GLY A 95 1.09 -4.30 -15.91
CA GLY A 95 0.26 -3.94 -14.76
C GLY A 95 -1.17 -3.58 -15.15
N ILE A 96 -1.35 -2.77 -16.20
CA ILE A 96 -2.69 -2.41 -16.70
C ILE A 96 -3.46 -3.65 -17.18
N LEU A 97 -2.81 -4.54 -17.93
CA LEU A 97 -3.44 -5.77 -18.44
C LEU A 97 -3.90 -6.67 -17.28
N THR A 98 -3.05 -6.85 -16.26
CA THR A 98 -3.42 -7.61 -15.07
C THR A 98 -4.57 -6.94 -14.32
N GLN A 99 -4.53 -5.63 -14.11
CA GLN A 99 -5.59 -4.86 -13.45
C GLN A 99 -6.95 -5.04 -14.16
N LEU A 100 -6.98 -4.95 -15.49
CA LEU A 100 -8.21 -5.16 -16.29
C LEU A 100 -8.72 -6.60 -16.16
N SER A 101 -7.82 -7.59 -16.18
CA SER A 101 -8.17 -8.99 -15.97
C SER A 101 -8.74 -9.24 -14.58
N LEU A 102 -8.11 -8.66 -13.55
CA LEU A 102 -8.55 -8.78 -12.17
C LEU A 102 -9.93 -8.16 -11.94
N TYR A 103 -10.31 -7.10 -12.67
CA TYR A 103 -11.66 -6.52 -12.58
C TYR A 103 -12.74 -7.59 -12.87
N SER A 104 -12.58 -8.37 -13.95
CA SER A 104 -13.50 -9.43 -14.32
C SER A 104 -13.47 -10.61 -13.34
N VAL A 105 -12.28 -10.97 -12.85
CA VAL A 105 -12.09 -12.00 -11.82
C VAL A 105 -12.80 -11.62 -10.54
N ASN A 106 -12.65 -10.37 -10.08
CA ASN A 106 -13.27 -9.87 -8.85
C ASN A 106 -14.79 -9.85 -8.93
N LEU A 107 -15.36 -9.44 -10.08
CA LEU A 107 -16.80 -9.55 -10.32
C LEU A 107 -17.29 -11.02 -10.25
N LYS A 108 -16.50 -11.96 -10.78
CA LYS A 108 -16.83 -13.39 -10.73
C LYS A 108 -16.78 -13.93 -9.30
N ILE A 109 -15.78 -13.52 -8.51
CA ILE A 109 -15.60 -13.94 -7.11
C ILE A 109 -16.75 -13.40 -6.25
N MET A 110 -17.10 -12.11 -6.36
CA MET A 110 -18.13 -11.48 -5.54
C MET A 110 -19.56 -11.72 -6.04
N GLY A 111 -19.74 -12.06 -7.32
CA GLY A 111 -21.07 -12.21 -7.96
C GLY A 111 -21.82 -10.88 -8.16
N LYS A 112 -21.32 -9.78 -7.62
CA LYS A 112 -21.86 -8.41 -7.74
C LYS A 112 -20.77 -7.36 -7.55
N ALA A 113 -21.04 -6.12 -7.92
CA ALA A 113 -20.03 -5.06 -7.88
C ALA A 113 -19.60 -4.65 -6.46
N ASN A 114 -20.50 -4.77 -5.48
CA ASN A 114 -20.22 -4.45 -4.07
C ASN A 114 -20.77 -5.56 -3.19
N GLN A 115 -19.93 -6.05 -2.27
CA GLN A 115 -20.27 -7.08 -1.30
C GLN A 115 -20.01 -6.57 0.11
N ALA A 116 -21.10 -6.33 0.86
CA ALA A 116 -21.02 -5.94 2.28
C ALA A 116 -20.95 -7.18 3.18
N ILE A 117 -20.29 -7.01 4.32
CA ILE A 117 -20.26 -8.00 5.41
C ILE A 117 -20.93 -7.41 6.65
N ASN A 118 -21.71 -8.25 7.36
CA ASN A 118 -22.30 -7.80 8.61
C ASN A 118 -21.25 -7.87 9.74
N VAL A 119 -20.83 -6.70 10.20
CA VAL A 119 -19.80 -6.51 11.22
C VAL A 119 -20.18 -7.15 12.58
N ASP A 120 -21.48 -7.29 12.87
CA ASP A 120 -21.96 -7.85 14.14
C ASP A 120 -21.97 -9.38 14.15
N LYS A 121 -22.06 -9.99 12.97
CA LYS A 121 -22.15 -11.46 12.82
C LYS A 121 -20.77 -12.15 12.77
N TYR A 122 -19.76 -11.44 12.30
CA TYR A 122 -18.42 -12.01 12.08
C TYR A 122 -17.40 -11.38 13.02
N ASN A 123 -16.51 -12.22 13.57
CA ASN A 123 -15.39 -11.76 14.40
C ASN A 123 -14.34 -11.09 13.50
N LEU A 124 -14.44 -9.78 13.32
CA LEU A 124 -13.47 -8.99 12.57
C LEU A 124 -12.26 -8.69 13.45
N LEU A 125 -11.07 -8.78 12.85
CA LEU A 125 -9.83 -8.39 13.51
C LEU A 125 -9.74 -6.87 13.66
N VAL A 126 -10.22 -6.15 12.65
CA VAL A 126 -10.14 -4.69 12.51
C VAL A 126 -11.53 -4.15 12.14
N SER A 127 -12.03 -3.15 12.87
CA SER A 127 -13.31 -2.52 12.59
C SER A 127 -13.31 -1.05 12.98
N LEU A 128 -14.05 -0.23 12.24
CA LEU A 128 -14.33 1.18 12.57
C LEU A 128 -14.89 1.37 13.98
N ARG A 129 -15.67 0.39 14.48
CA ARG A 129 -16.29 0.45 15.81
C ARG A 129 -15.30 0.29 16.95
N HIS A 130 -14.21 -0.44 16.76
CA HIS A 130 -13.21 -0.74 17.78
C HIS A 130 -12.16 0.38 17.96
N ILE A 131 -12.33 1.54 17.33
CA ILE A 131 -11.39 2.67 17.44
C ILE A 131 -11.56 3.43 18.77
N LYS A 132 -12.78 3.55 19.26
CA LYS A 132 -13.12 4.45 20.40
C LYS A 132 -13.22 3.78 21.76
N ASN A 133 -13.40 2.48 21.81
CA ASN A 133 -13.66 1.78 23.08
C ASN A 133 -12.75 0.59 23.23
N GLU A 134 -12.26 0.38 24.46
CA GLU A 134 -11.93 -0.92 24.96
C GLU A 134 -10.45 -1.28 25.14
N SER A 135 -10.28 -2.41 25.81
CA SER A 135 -8.99 -3.02 26.10
C SER A 135 -8.03 -2.94 24.91
N LEU A 136 -6.78 -2.63 25.14
CA LEU A 136 -5.69 -2.52 24.16
C LEU A 136 -5.70 -3.67 23.13
N SER A 137 -6.14 -4.85 23.52
CA SER A 137 -6.19 -6.05 22.66
C SER A 137 -7.25 -6.02 21.56
N LYS A 138 -8.25 -5.13 21.64
CA LYS A 138 -9.30 -4.98 20.61
C LYS A 138 -9.20 -3.66 19.83
N ASN A 139 -8.29 -2.78 20.22
CA ASN A 139 -8.13 -1.50 19.55
C ASN A 139 -7.53 -1.70 18.16
N THR A 140 -8.26 -1.25 17.12
CA THR A 140 -7.85 -1.35 15.72
C THR A 140 -6.47 -0.75 15.46
N ILE A 141 -6.17 0.41 16.05
CA ILE A 141 -4.88 1.09 15.86
C ILE A 141 -3.75 0.22 16.41
N PHE A 142 -3.93 -0.35 17.61
CA PHE A 142 -2.92 -1.20 18.25
C PHE A 142 -2.66 -2.46 17.44
N ILE A 143 -3.72 -3.16 16.99
CA ILE A 143 -3.60 -4.39 16.19
C ILE A 143 -2.86 -4.11 14.88
N VAL A 144 -3.26 -3.07 14.14
CA VAL A 144 -2.61 -2.75 12.86
C VAL A 144 -1.18 -2.26 13.06
N ALA A 145 -0.90 -1.50 14.13
CA ALA A 145 0.47 -1.07 14.45
C ALA A 145 1.39 -2.27 14.75
N VAL A 146 0.91 -3.24 15.53
CA VAL A 146 1.66 -4.49 15.81
C VAL A 146 1.90 -5.27 14.51
N MET A 147 0.89 -5.38 13.64
CA MET A 147 1.05 -6.01 12.33
C MET A 147 2.08 -5.28 11.46
N CYS A 148 2.07 -3.95 11.43
CA CYS A 148 3.07 -3.16 10.70
C CYS A 148 4.49 -3.43 11.22
N ILE A 149 4.69 -3.46 12.54
CA ILE A 149 6.00 -3.73 13.14
C ILE A 149 6.47 -5.15 12.78
N LEU A 150 5.58 -6.13 12.88
CA LEU A 150 5.87 -7.52 12.52
C LEU A 150 6.24 -7.66 11.04
N LEU A 151 5.49 -7.01 10.15
CA LEU A 151 5.78 -6.99 8.73
C LEU A 151 7.14 -6.33 8.42
N ILE A 152 7.45 -5.21 9.07
CA ILE A 152 8.77 -4.56 8.94
C ILE A 152 9.89 -5.51 9.40
N ALA A 153 9.71 -6.22 10.51
CA ALA A 153 10.68 -7.17 11.02
C ALA A 153 10.91 -8.33 10.03
N ILE A 154 9.83 -8.90 9.47
CA ILE A 154 9.89 -9.96 8.45
C ILE A 154 10.60 -9.47 7.19
N LEU A 155 10.24 -8.29 6.70
CA LEU A 155 10.86 -7.71 5.50
C LEU A 155 12.33 -7.33 5.75
N TYR A 156 12.66 -6.82 6.92
CA TYR A 156 14.05 -6.51 7.29
C TYR A 156 14.92 -7.79 7.27
N TRP A 157 14.41 -8.88 7.85
CA TRP A 157 15.07 -10.17 7.80
C TRP A 157 15.19 -10.69 6.36
N PHE A 158 14.09 -10.67 5.59
CA PHE A 158 14.08 -11.13 4.20
C PHE A 158 15.07 -10.37 3.31
N PHE A 159 15.09 -9.04 3.39
CA PHE A 159 16.01 -8.21 2.60
C PHE A 159 17.46 -8.28 3.09
N GLY A 160 17.73 -8.91 4.23
CA GLY A 160 19.06 -9.31 4.71
C GLY A 160 19.54 -10.64 4.16
N THR A 161 18.66 -11.47 3.59
CA THR A 161 19.03 -12.76 2.96
C THR A 161 19.67 -12.56 1.58
N GLU A 162 20.27 -13.61 1.04
CA GLU A 162 20.86 -13.60 -0.31
C GLU A 162 19.84 -13.22 -1.39
N LEU A 163 18.61 -13.76 -1.29
CA LEU A 163 17.52 -13.42 -2.20
C LEU A 163 17.14 -11.94 -2.11
N GLY A 164 17.02 -11.40 -0.91
CA GLY A 164 16.70 -9.98 -0.72
C GLY A 164 17.82 -9.06 -1.19
N CYS A 165 19.08 -9.45 -1.01
CA CYS A 165 20.24 -8.73 -1.55
C CYS A 165 20.25 -8.74 -3.08
N SER A 166 19.97 -9.91 -3.69
CA SER A 166 19.90 -10.06 -5.15
C SER A 166 18.76 -9.24 -5.77
N LEU A 167 17.61 -9.14 -5.08
CA LEU A 167 16.48 -8.27 -5.44
C LEU A 167 16.91 -6.80 -5.49
N ARG A 168 17.56 -6.32 -4.44
CA ARG A 168 18.08 -4.93 -4.39
C ARG A 168 19.13 -4.66 -5.46
N ALA A 169 20.04 -5.60 -5.68
CA ALA A 169 21.06 -5.49 -6.74
C ALA A 169 20.40 -5.41 -8.13
N THR A 170 19.36 -6.23 -8.38
CA THR A 170 18.61 -6.23 -9.64
C THR A 170 17.96 -4.89 -9.92
N GLY A 171 17.38 -4.23 -8.91
CA GLY A 171 16.76 -2.91 -9.07
C GLY A 171 17.79 -1.80 -9.28
N CYS A 172 18.96 -1.88 -8.60
CA CYS A 172 20.03 -0.88 -8.77
C CYS A 172 20.67 -0.93 -10.16
N ASN A 173 21.03 -2.11 -10.65
CA ASN A 173 21.64 -2.30 -11.96
C ASN A 173 21.40 -3.72 -12.49
N PRO A 174 20.37 -3.92 -13.34
CA PRO A 174 20.05 -5.24 -13.88
C PRO A 174 21.18 -5.86 -14.71
N ASN A 175 21.93 -5.04 -15.45
CA ASN A 175 23.01 -5.54 -16.33
C ASN A 175 24.18 -6.05 -15.51
N MET A 176 24.59 -5.32 -14.47
CA MET A 176 25.62 -5.77 -13.55
C MET A 176 25.20 -7.04 -12.81
N SER A 177 23.95 -7.11 -12.35
CA SER A 177 23.43 -8.29 -11.66
C SER A 177 23.45 -9.54 -12.54
N ARG A 178 23.11 -9.41 -13.84
CA ARG A 178 23.25 -10.52 -14.82
C ARG A 178 24.69 -10.94 -15.02
N ALA A 179 25.62 -10.00 -15.10
CA ALA A 179 27.04 -10.31 -15.22
C ALA A 179 27.59 -11.10 -14.02
N GLN A 180 26.99 -10.95 -12.84
CA GLN A 180 27.27 -11.71 -11.63
C GLN A 180 26.50 -13.05 -11.54
N GLY A 181 25.80 -13.47 -12.60
CA GLY A 181 25.05 -14.72 -12.65
C GLY A 181 23.68 -14.67 -11.97
N ILE A 182 23.20 -13.49 -11.55
CA ILE A 182 21.89 -13.34 -10.90
C ILE A 182 20.77 -13.38 -11.97
N ASN A 183 19.76 -14.23 -11.74
CA ASN A 183 18.57 -14.28 -12.59
C ASN A 183 17.65 -13.08 -12.30
N THR A 184 17.85 -11.98 -13.03
CA THR A 184 17.09 -10.74 -12.85
C THR A 184 15.60 -10.88 -13.15
N ASN A 185 15.22 -11.79 -14.06
CA ASN A 185 13.81 -12.03 -14.40
C ASN A 185 13.07 -12.66 -13.22
N MET A 186 13.67 -13.68 -12.61
CA MET A 186 13.10 -14.32 -11.42
C MET A 186 12.96 -13.34 -10.24
N ASN A 187 13.99 -12.50 -10.04
CA ASN A 187 13.96 -11.48 -9.00
C ASN A 187 12.84 -10.44 -9.22
N LYS A 188 12.61 -10.00 -10.45
CA LYS A 188 11.51 -9.09 -10.77
C LYS A 188 10.15 -9.73 -10.46
N VAL A 189 9.96 -11.00 -10.86
CA VAL A 189 8.72 -11.74 -10.56
C VAL A 189 8.52 -11.87 -9.05
N LEU A 190 9.55 -12.31 -8.31
CA LEU A 190 9.47 -12.43 -6.85
C LEU A 190 9.15 -11.11 -6.15
N GLY A 191 9.78 -10.03 -6.58
CA GLY A 191 9.51 -8.71 -6.00
C GLY A 191 8.10 -8.22 -6.26
N LEU A 192 7.55 -8.44 -7.47
CA LEU A 192 6.15 -8.14 -7.80
C LEU A 192 5.18 -9.01 -6.98
N MET A 193 5.51 -10.30 -6.77
CA MET A 193 4.71 -11.19 -5.92
C MET A 193 4.67 -10.71 -4.47
N ILE A 194 5.82 -10.40 -3.88
CA ILE A 194 5.91 -9.92 -2.49
C ILE A 194 5.15 -8.59 -2.33
N SER A 195 5.36 -7.66 -3.24
CA SER A 195 4.68 -6.37 -3.24
C SER A 195 3.16 -6.53 -3.28
N ASN A 196 2.65 -7.25 -4.29
CA ASN A 196 1.22 -7.45 -4.44
C ASN A 196 0.62 -8.35 -3.34
N GLY A 197 1.42 -9.22 -2.72
CA GLY A 197 1.03 -9.95 -1.51
C GLY A 197 0.76 -9.00 -0.32
N LEU A 198 1.62 -8.01 -0.10
CA LEU A 198 1.41 -6.97 0.92
C LEU A 198 0.19 -6.11 0.62
N VAL A 199 -0.02 -5.78 -0.66
CA VAL A 199 -1.23 -5.06 -1.12
C VAL A 199 -2.48 -5.89 -0.83
N GLY A 200 -2.48 -7.19 -1.11
CA GLY A 200 -3.57 -8.12 -0.80
C GLY A 200 -3.86 -8.20 0.71
N LEU A 201 -2.82 -8.23 1.54
CA LEU A 201 -2.97 -8.20 3.00
C LEU A 201 -3.57 -6.88 3.49
N SER A 202 -3.06 -5.75 3.00
CA SER A 202 -3.59 -4.42 3.32
C SER A 202 -5.07 -4.29 2.93
N SER A 203 -5.44 -4.79 1.76
CA SER A 203 -6.82 -4.75 1.27
C SER A 203 -7.76 -5.63 2.08
N ALA A 204 -7.30 -6.78 2.58
CA ALA A 204 -8.06 -7.63 3.48
C ALA A 204 -8.38 -6.90 4.82
N LEU A 205 -7.41 -6.16 5.35
CA LEU A 205 -7.62 -5.31 6.53
C LEU A 205 -8.55 -4.14 6.23
N LEU A 206 -8.40 -3.51 5.05
CA LEU A 206 -9.23 -2.40 4.62
C LEU A 206 -10.69 -2.81 4.46
N ALA A 207 -10.94 -3.96 3.85
CA ALA A 207 -12.28 -4.51 3.66
C ALA A 207 -12.97 -4.85 5.00
N GLN A 208 -12.23 -5.38 5.97
CA GLN A 208 -12.73 -5.60 7.32
C GLN A 208 -13.02 -4.27 8.03
N TYR A 209 -12.14 -3.29 7.89
CA TYR A 209 -12.27 -1.96 8.49
C TYR A 209 -13.50 -1.21 7.97
N GLN A 210 -13.74 -1.26 6.66
CA GLN A 210 -14.88 -0.61 6.00
C GLN A 210 -16.17 -1.44 6.07
N GLY A 211 -16.06 -2.76 6.23
CA GLY A 211 -17.21 -3.67 6.24
C GLY A 211 -17.76 -4.02 4.86
N PHE A 212 -17.03 -3.74 3.78
CA PHE A 212 -17.42 -4.10 2.41
C PHE A 212 -16.20 -4.25 1.49
N ALA A 213 -16.41 -4.96 0.37
CA ALA A 213 -15.51 -4.97 -0.79
C ALA A 213 -16.24 -4.41 -2.01
N ASP A 214 -15.58 -3.56 -2.76
CA ASP A 214 -16.10 -2.96 -4.01
C ASP A 214 -15.10 -3.14 -5.14
N VAL A 215 -15.57 -3.39 -6.37
CA VAL A 215 -14.72 -3.62 -7.54
C VAL A 215 -13.91 -2.39 -7.93
N ASN A 216 -14.33 -1.20 -7.50
CA ASN A 216 -13.69 0.06 -7.82
C ASN A 216 -12.88 0.65 -6.65
N MET A 217 -12.82 -0.05 -5.48
CA MET A 217 -12.17 0.49 -4.28
C MET A 217 -10.67 0.74 -4.45
N GLY A 218 -10.03 0.04 -5.39
CA GLY A 218 -8.60 0.18 -5.68
C GLY A 218 -8.25 1.28 -6.67
N ARG A 219 -9.23 1.93 -7.32
CA ARG A 219 -8.93 2.94 -8.33
C ARG A 219 -8.19 4.14 -7.76
N GLY A 220 -6.95 4.37 -8.21
CA GLY A 220 -6.08 5.45 -7.77
C GLY A 220 -5.29 5.15 -6.51
N SER A 221 -5.33 3.91 -6.01
CA SER A 221 -4.58 3.50 -4.83
C SER A 221 -3.07 3.56 -5.02
N ILE A 222 -2.58 3.29 -6.22
CA ILE A 222 -1.16 3.46 -6.55
C ILE A 222 -0.67 4.88 -6.28
N VAL A 223 -1.50 5.90 -6.55
CA VAL A 223 -1.17 7.31 -6.32
C VAL A 223 -1.02 7.58 -4.82
N ILE A 224 -1.91 7.01 -3.99
CA ILE A 224 -1.84 7.11 -2.53
C ILE A 224 -0.57 6.43 -2.01
N GLY A 225 -0.24 5.24 -2.53
CA GLY A 225 0.96 4.51 -2.16
C GLY A 225 2.24 5.28 -2.50
N LEU A 226 2.34 5.81 -3.71
CA LEU A 226 3.48 6.65 -4.13
C LEU A 226 3.58 7.92 -3.29
N ALA A 227 2.45 8.57 -2.99
CA ALA A 227 2.44 9.74 -2.11
C ALA A 227 3.00 9.40 -0.73
N ALA A 228 2.53 8.31 -0.11
CA ALA A 228 3.01 7.87 1.19
C ALA A 228 4.53 7.62 1.19
N VAL A 229 5.05 6.95 0.15
CA VAL A 229 6.49 6.70 -0.02
C VAL A 229 7.26 8.02 -0.09
N ILE A 230 6.82 8.95 -0.95
CA ILE A 230 7.54 10.20 -1.19
C ILE A 230 7.45 11.15 0.02
N ILE A 231 6.28 11.26 0.66
CA ILE A 231 6.12 12.04 1.89
C ILE A 231 7.03 11.47 2.98
N GLY A 232 7.04 10.15 3.16
CA GLY A 232 7.89 9.47 4.11
C GLY A 232 9.39 9.73 3.86
N GLU A 233 9.85 9.60 2.64
CA GLU A 233 11.25 9.87 2.26
C GLU A 233 11.60 11.36 2.37
N ALA A 234 10.71 12.27 1.99
CA ALA A 234 10.97 13.72 2.04
C ALA A 234 11.15 14.25 3.46
N ILE A 235 10.37 13.72 4.40
CA ILE A 235 10.37 14.16 5.80
C ILE A 235 11.44 13.41 6.61
N PHE A 236 11.46 12.09 6.51
CA PHE A 236 12.26 11.21 7.37
C PHE A 236 13.53 10.66 6.70
N GLY A 237 13.70 10.77 5.39
CA GLY A 237 14.80 10.14 4.64
C GLY A 237 16.20 10.57 5.06
N ARG A 238 16.36 11.76 5.66
CA ARG A 238 17.64 12.23 6.23
C ARG A 238 17.94 11.62 7.59
N ILE A 239 16.91 11.29 8.36
CA ILE A 239 17.01 10.80 9.76
C ILE A 239 17.11 9.28 9.75
N PHE A 240 16.31 8.62 8.91
CA PHE A 240 16.17 7.18 8.87
C PHE A 240 17.09 6.56 7.81
N ARG A 241 18.30 6.17 8.23
CA ARG A 241 19.32 5.58 7.33
C ARG A 241 19.18 4.06 7.18
N ASN A 242 18.66 3.36 8.19
CA ASN A 242 18.44 1.92 8.18
C ASN A 242 17.24 1.54 7.30
N PHE A 243 17.31 0.36 6.67
CA PHE A 243 16.23 -0.16 5.83
C PHE A 243 14.89 -0.28 6.58
N ALA A 244 14.89 -0.86 7.79
CA ALA A 244 13.69 -0.95 8.62
C ALA A 244 13.09 0.42 8.93
N LEU A 245 13.93 1.41 9.24
CA LEU A 245 13.50 2.78 9.51
C LEU A 245 12.93 3.47 8.26
N ARG A 246 13.44 3.13 7.07
CA ARG A 246 12.86 3.63 5.80
C ARG A 246 11.45 3.08 5.57
N LEU A 247 11.21 1.80 5.89
CA LEU A 247 9.86 1.23 5.83
C LEU A 247 8.93 1.88 6.85
N LEU A 248 9.43 2.18 8.06
CA LEU A 248 8.69 2.97 9.04
C LEU A 248 8.37 4.38 8.52
N ALA A 249 9.30 5.04 7.83
CA ALA A 249 9.07 6.34 7.21
C ALA A 249 7.89 6.30 6.23
N VAL A 250 7.76 5.24 5.44
CA VAL A 250 6.64 5.05 4.50
C VAL A 250 5.31 4.96 5.25
N ILE A 251 5.26 4.24 6.38
CA ILE A 251 4.05 4.16 7.22
C ILE A 251 3.70 5.54 7.79
N PHE A 252 4.68 6.28 8.31
CA PHE A 252 4.44 7.65 8.78
C PHE A 252 3.98 8.58 7.65
N GLY A 253 4.53 8.40 6.44
CA GLY A 253 4.08 9.12 5.25
C GLY A 253 2.60 8.86 4.93
N SER A 254 2.17 7.61 5.02
CA SER A 254 0.77 7.22 4.84
C SER A 254 -0.14 7.83 5.93
N ILE A 255 0.27 7.79 7.19
CA ILE A 255 -0.48 8.41 8.29
C ILE A 255 -0.63 9.91 8.05
N LEU A 256 0.46 10.59 7.70
CA LEU A 256 0.43 12.03 7.41
C LEU A 256 -0.51 12.36 6.24
N TYR A 257 -0.47 11.57 5.18
CA TYR A 257 -1.37 11.73 4.05
C TYR A 257 -2.84 11.66 4.48
N TYR A 258 -3.22 10.64 5.28
CA TYR A 258 -4.60 10.49 5.75
C TYR A 258 -5.01 11.55 6.78
N LEU A 259 -4.08 12.04 7.60
CA LEU A 259 -4.34 13.18 8.49
C LEU A 259 -4.63 14.45 7.70
N VAL A 260 -3.88 14.73 6.64
CA VAL A 260 -4.13 15.87 5.75
C VAL A 260 -5.50 15.74 5.08
N LEU A 261 -5.85 14.56 4.56
CA LEU A 261 -7.18 14.32 4.00
C LEU A 261 -8.30 14.53 5.01
N GLN A 262 -8.11 14.08 6.26
CA GLN A 262 -9.10 14.26 7.32
C GLN A 262 -9.32 15.74 7.67
N ILE A 263 -8.26 16.54 7.66
CA ILE A 263 -8.36 18.00 7.84
C ILE A 263 -9.14 18.64 6.69
N VAL A 264 -8.88 18.22 5.46
CA VAL A 264 -9.57 18.70 4.26
C VAL A 264 -11.08 18.37 4.32
N ILE A 265 -11.44 17.15 4.73
CA ILE A 265 -12.84 16.76 4.94
C ILE A 265 -13.50 17.61 6.04
N TRP A 266 -12.77 17.87 7.13
CA TRP A 266 -13.27 18.69 8.23
C TRP A 266 -13.52 20.15 7.81
N MET A 267 -12.78 20.67 6.83
CA MET A 267 -13.03 22.02 6.26
C MET A 267 -14.34 22.11 5.49
N GLY A 268 -15.11 21.03 5.38
CA GLY A 268 -16.43 21.02 4.74
C GLY A 268 -16.39 20.96 3.22
N ILE A 269 -15.30 20.47 2.64
CA ILE A 269 -15.19 20.28 1.19
C ILE A 269 -16.03 19.07 0.79
N ASP A 270 -16.78 19.20 -0.30
CA ASP A 270 -17.65 18.15 -0.83
C ASP A 270 -16.87 16.85 -1.06
N THR A 271 -17.49 15.74 -0.66
CA THR A 271 -16.92 14.39 -0.80
C THR A 271 -16.64 14.01 -2.26
N ASP A 272 -17.35 14.57 -3.21
CA ASP A 272 -17.15 14.35 -4.64
C ASP A 272 -15.81 14.90 -5.13
N LEU A 273 -15.30 15.95 -4.48
CA LEU A 273 -14.01 16.57 -4.78
C LEU A 273 -12.81 15.88 -4.09
N LEU A 274 -13.03 14.89 -3.22
CA LEU A 274 -11.96 14.24 -2.47
C LEU A 274 -10.88 13.61 -3.36
N LYS A 275 -11.26 13.00 -4.49
CA LYS A 275 -10.29 12.41 -5.44
C LYS A 275 -9.44 13.49 -6.11
N MET A 276 -10.02 14.61 -6.49
CA MET A 276 -9.30 15.75 -7.06
C MET A 276 -8.36 16.35 -6.02
N LEU A 277 -8.84 16.56 -4.80
CA LEU A 277 -8.03 17.10 -3.69
C LEU A 277 -6.89 16.16 -3.31
N SER A 278 -7.14 14.86 -3.24
CA SER A 278 -6.08 13.87 -2.99
C SER A 278 -4.99 13.95 -4.05
N ALA A 279 -5.35 14.08 -5.33
CA ALA A 279 -4.40 14.25 -6.43
C ALA A 279 -3.60 15.56 -6.29
N LEU A 280 -4.24 16.68 -5.91
CA LEU A 280 -3.57 17.96 -5.67
C LEU A 280 -2.60 17.90 -4.48
N VAL A 281 -2.99 17.26 -3.38
CA VAL A 281 -2.12 17.02 -2.22
C VAL A 281 -0.89 16.23 -2.63
N VAL A 282 -1.07 15.15 -3.38
CA VAL A 282 0.04 14.33 -3.91
C VAL A 282 0.94 15.16 -4.81
N ALA A 283 0.37 15.93 -5.76
CA ALA A 283 1.13 16.79 -6.66
C ALA A 283 1.97 17.81 -5.90
N PHE A 284 1.42 18.41 -4.84
CA PHE A 284 2.14 19.35 -3.98
C PHE A 284 3.34 18.69 -3.28
N PHE A 285 3.14 17.50 -2.68
CA PHE A 285 4.22 16.78 -2.03
C PHE A 285 5.30 16.30 -3.01
N LEU A 286 4.92 15.91 -4.23
CA LEU A 286 5.85 15.55 -5.30
C LEU A 286 6.67 16.76 -5.79
N ALA A 287 6.04 17.93 -5.88
CA ALA A 287 6.70 19.16 -6.32
C ALA A 287 7.68 19.72 -5.27
N PHE A 288 7.44 19.45 -3.98
CA PHE A 288 8.23 20.02 -2.87
C PHE A 288 9.73 19.67 -2.94
N PRO A 289 10.18 18.42 -3.15
CA PRO A 289 11.60 18.09 -3.31
C PRO A 289 12.25 18.81 -4.50
N TYR A 290 11.53 18.94 -5.61
CA TYR A 290 12.01 19.64 -6.80
C TYR A 290 12.20 21.14 -6.54
N TRP A 291 11.21 21.79 -5.93
CA TRP A 291 11.30 23.22 -5.56
C TRP A 291 12.40 23.46 -4.54
N LYS A 292 12.55 22.61 -3.56
CA LYS A 292 13.62 22.69 -2.57
C LYS A 292 15.00 22.61 -3.24
N GLY A 293 15.20 21.70 -4.18
CA GLY A 293 16.45 21.59 -4.95
C GLY A 293 16.71 22.82 -5.82
N LYS A 294 15.67 23.33 -6.50
CA LYS A 294 15.81 24.44 -7.44
C LYS A 294 15.97 25.81 -6.77
N TYR A 295 15.20 26.07 -5.73
CA TYR A 295 15.15 27.44 -5.14
C TYR A 295 16.00 27.59 -3.87
N PHE A 296 16.15 26.55 -3.05
CA PHE A 296 16.86 26.63 -1.80
C PHE A 296 18.33 26.20 -1.85
N THR A 297 18.75 25.45 -2.89
CA THR A 297 20.14 24.99 -3.02
C THR A 297 20.99 25.99 -3.83
N LYS A 298 20.40 26.85 -4.70
CA LYS A 298 21.11 27.89 -5.46
C LYS A 298 21.67 29.04 -4.58
N ALA A 299 21.18 29.21 -3.37
CA ALA A 299 21.65 30.26 -2.46
C ALA A 299 23.06 30.00 -1.87
N LYS A 300 23.63 28.78 -2.02
CA LYS A 300 24.95 28.43 -1.48
C LYS A 300 26.10 28.51 -2.49
N GLN A 301 25.85 28.74 -3.77
CA GLN A 301 26.90 28.84 -4.81
C GLN A 301 27.21 30.27 -5.27
N GLY A 302 26.58 31.29 -4.67
CA GLY A 302 26.80 32.70 -4.98
C GLY A 302 27.82 33.45 -4.08
N GLY A 303 28.61 32.71 -3.34
CA GLY A 303 29.62 33.28 -2.42
C GLY A 303 31.00 32.68 -2.65
N LYS A 304 31.59 32.90 -3.80
CA LYS A 304 33.06 32.91 -4.02
C LYS A 304 33.39 33.95 -5.05
#